data_eb44979d9ad67a5f2cafa1f253abf3d0
#
_entry.id   eb44979d9ad67a5f2cafa1f253abf3d0
#
_cell.length_a   1.000
_cell.length_b   1.000
_cell.length_c   1.000
_cell.angle_alpha   90.00
_cell.angle_beta   90.00
_cell.angle_gamma   90.00
#
_symmetry.space_group_name_H-M   'P 1'
#
loop_
_entity.id
_entity.type
_entity.pdbx_description
1 polymer ?
#
loop_
_entity_poly.entity_id
_entity_poly.type
_entity_poly.pdbx_seq_one_letter_code
_entity_poly.pdbx_strand_id
1 'polypeptide(L)'
;MEIFNSAKSISTAFLRGASLNICLMLGCLIFATSAYATKIQPYDLYYAADIGGMKVEARHQLQQKEGQYSVKAQAKNFIGKITEQGVFEISESGHIIPLEYTKRQKTMLGNRSETQIFDWPSKSLLHKDKKTQGKVPISPGQFDRLSLTQQMRLDLAKGSKKFNYTLIRKGELKQYQYQVVTTEIINIGKGDYNSLLVERLEKDSIKKTRIWFALDWDYVVLKMETFEKNSKKTMVLDQGTLNGNSILPLKK
;
A
#
# COMPACT_ATOMS: atom_id res chain seq x y z
N MET A 1 -67.19 -6.35 50.45
CA MET A 1 -67.13 -5.80 51.80
C MET A 1 -66.31 -4.54 51.66
N GLU A 2 -67.02 -3.48 51.33
CA GLU A 2 -67.26 -2.34 52.17
C GLU A 2 -66.01 -1.48 52.38
N ILE A 3 -65.94 -0.20 52.24
CA ILE A 3 -66.98 0.86 52.14
C ILE A 3 -66.22 2.18 52.13
N PHE A 4 -66.69 3.13 51.31
CA PHE A 4 -66.89 4.56 51.55
C PHE A 4 -65.71 5.54 51.63
N ASN A 5 -65.69 6.43 50.70
CA ASN A 5 -66.22 7.82 50.76
C ASN A 5 -65.28 8.80 51.49
N SER A 6 -65.08 10.02 51.09
CA SER A 6 -65.92 11.10 50.64
C SER A 6 -65.06 12.31 50.31
N ALA A 7 -65.16 12.91 49.19
CA ALA A 7 -65.78 14.17 48.87
C ALA A 7 -65.24 15.47 49.52
N LYS A 8 -65.18 16.43 48.63
CA LYS A 8 -65.34 17.91 48.71
C LYS A 8 -64.04 18.70 48.67
N SER A 9 -63.86 19.61 47.80
CA SER A 9 -64.65 20.63 47.10
C SER A 9 -63.91 22.01 47.23
N ILE A 10 -63.83 22.67 46.11
CA ILE A 10 -63.79 24.15 45.89
C ILE A 10 -62.41 24.79 46.19
N SER A 11 -61.78 25.49 45.25
CA SER A 11 -62.09 26.79 44.75
C SER A 11 -61.10 27.25 43.66
N THR A 12 -61.69 27.88 42.68
CA THR A 12 -61.09 28.65 41.62
C THR A 12 -60.16 29.75 42.10
N ALA A 13 -59.03 29.93 41.41
CA ALA A 13 -58.49 31.26 41.14
C ALA A 13 -57.58 31.26 39.92
N PHE A 14 -58.00 32.05 38.99
CA PHE A 14 -57.28 32.55 37.82
C PHE A 14 -55.86 33.02 38.17
N LEU A 15 -54.92 32.68 37.36
CA LEU A 15 -53.90 33.62 36.92
C LEU A 15 -53.24 33.15 35.62
N ARG A 16 -53.24 34.06 34.71
CA ARG A 16 -52.67 34.05 33.36
C ARG A 16 -51.16 33.87 33.39
N GLY A 17 -50.61 33.22 32.38
CA GLY A 17 -49.36 33.69 31.82
C GLY A 17 -48.27 32.67 31.62
N ALA A 18 -47.87 32.63 30.38
CA ALA A 18 -46.61 32.12 29.87
C ALA A 18 -46.57 30.64 29.46
N SER A 19 -46.97 30.43 28.23
CA SER A 19 -46.53 29.29 27.42
C SER A 19 -45.05 29.37 27.17
N LEU A 20 -44.27 28.62 27.94
CA LEU A 20 -42.84 28.42 27.65
C LEU A 20 -42.71 27.23 26.69
N ASN A 21 -42.71 27.54 25.39
CA ASN A 21 -42.33 26.60 24.36
C ASN A 21 -40.84 26.28 24.52
N ILE A 22 -40.53 25.21 25.22
CA ILE A 22 -39.21 24.61 25.18
C ILE A 22 -39.13 23.82 23.86
N CYS A 23 -38.73 24.51 22.79
CA CYS A 23 -38.20 23.87 21.60
C CYS A 23 -36.94 23.09 21.97
N LEU A 24 -37.10 21.79 22.15
CA LEU A 24 -35.98 20.85 22.27
C LEU A 24 -35.28 20.81 20.90
N MET A 25 -34.36 21.75 20.66
CA MET A 25 -33.41 21.67 19.55
C MET A 25 -32.51 20.47 19.79
N LEU A 26 -32.92 19.30 19.31
CA LEU A 26 -32.07 18.14 19.17
C LEU A 26 -31.09 18.47 18.05
N GLY A 27 -29.98 19.10 18.41
CA GLY A 27 -28.86 19.34 17.52
C GLY A 27 -28.29 17.98 17.09
N CYS A 28 -28.70 17.51 15.92
CA CYS A 28 -27.95 16.45 15.22
C CYS A 28 -26.54 16.97 14.94
N LEU A 29 -25.60 16.69 15.84
CA LEU A 29 -24.19 16.75 15.52
C LEU A 29 -23.93 15.68 14.44
N ILE A 30 -24.05 16.08 13.19
CA ILE A 30 -23.54 15.32 12.06
C ILE A 30 -22.02 15.38 12.20
N PHE A 31 -21.42 14.38 12.85
CA PHE A 31 -20.01 14.11 12.70
C PHE A 31 -19.79 13.77 11.23
N ALA A 32 -19.44 14.78 10.43
CA ALA A 32 -18.86 14.56 9.12
C ALA A 32 -17.55 13.82 9.35
N THR A 33 -17.62 12.49 9.36
CA THR A 33 -16.41 11.66 9.24
C THR A 33 -15.84 11.98 7.87
N SER A 34 -14.85 12.86 7.84
CA SER A 34 -14.04 13.06 6.65
C SER A 34 -13.47 11.70 6.30
N ALA A 35 -14.07 11.05 5.32
CA ALA A 35 -13.46 9.89 4.69
C ALA A 35 -12.16 10.38 4.05
N TYR A 36 -11.06 10.27 4.79
CA TYR A 36 -9.74 10.46 4.22
C TYR A 36 -9.61 9.40 3.13
N ALA A 37 -9.81 9.82 1.90
CA ALA A 37 -9.52 8.99 0.75
C ALA A 37 -8.06 8.53 0.92
N THR A 38 -7.86 7.24 1.15
CA THR A 38 -6.55 6.65 1.38
C THR A 38 -5.75 6.82 0.10
N LYS A 39 -4.92 7.86 0.04
CA LYS A 39 -4.06 8.18 -1.11
C LYS A 39 -2.62 7.86 -0.75
N ILE A 40 -1.89 7.34 -1.71
CA ILE A 40 -0.43 7.27 -1.65
C ILE A 40 0.15 8.44 -2.41
N GLN A 41 1.23 9.01 -1.87
CA GLN A 41 1.86 10.17 -2.50
C GLN A 41 2.75 9.75 -3.67
N PRO A 42 2.74 10.51 -4.79
CA PRO A 42 3.68 10.34 -5.88
C PRO A 42 5.12 10.44 -5.41
N TYR A 43 6.01 9.69 -6.05
CA TYR A 43 7.43 9.70 -5.71
C TYR A 43 8.34 9.48 -6.92
N ASP A 44 9.60 9.90 -6.76
CA ASP A 44 10.71 9.59 -7.67
C ASP A 44 11.93 9.19 -6.83
N LEU A 45 12.26 7.90 -6.82
CA LEU A 45 13.25 7.29 -5.94
C LEU A 45 14.37 6.67 -6.74
N TYR A 46 15.60 6.94 -6.33
CA TYR A 46 16.82 6.38 -6.92
C TYR A 46 17.48 5.46 -5.89
N TYR A 47 17.87 4.29 -6.34
CA TYR A 47 18.45 3.25 -5.51
C TYR A 47 19.79 2.79 -6.05
N ALA A 48 20.73 2.55 -5.13
CA ALA A 48 21.89 1.74 -5.37
C ALA A 48 21.57 0.29 -4.99
N ALA A 49 21.78 -0.65 -5.90
CA ALA A 49 21.55 -2.06 -5.64
C ALA A 49 22.83 -2.88 -5.88
N ASP A 50 22.98 -3.93 -5.10
CA ASP A 50 24.00 -4.96 -5.26
C ASP A 50 23.31 -6.31 -5.46
N ILE A 51 23.61 -6.97 -6.55
CA ILE A 51 23.02 -8.26 -6.90
C ILE A 51 24.15 -9.26 -7.07
N GLY A 52 24.57 -9.89 -5.96
CA GLY A 52 25.66 -10.87 -5.98
C GLY A 52 27.02 -10.26 -6.38
N GLY A 53 27.34 -9.06 -5.87
CA GLY A 53 28.55 -8.30 -6.18
C GLY A 53 28.45 -7.37 -7.39
N MET A 54 27.34 -7.45 -8.15
CA MET A 54 27.13 -6.61 -9.31
C MET A 54 26.36 -5.34 -8.91
N LYS A 55 26.95 -4.18 -9.15
CA LYS A 55 26.31 -2.88 -8.91
C LYS A 55 25.25 -2.58 -9.98
N VAL A 56 24.10 -2.12 -9.54
CA VAL A 56 22.93 -1.81 -10.38
C VAL A 56 22.34 -0.49 -9.92
N GLU A 57 22.10 0.40 -10.86
CA GLU A 57 21.29 1.60 -10.62
C GLU A 57 19.82 1.28 -10.85
N ALA A 58 18.96 1.65 -9.90
CA ALA A 58 17.52 1.47 -10.05
C ALA A 58 16.79 2.79 -9.78
N ARG A 59 15.68 2.99 -10.48
CA ARG A 59 14.78 4.15 -10.29
C ARG A 59 13.35 3.63 -10.19
N HIS A 60 12.63 4.08 -9.18
CA HIS A 60 11.20 3.82 -9.01
C HIS A 60 10.44 5.14 -9.02
N GLN A 61 9.41 5.23 -9.84
CA GLN A 61 8.54 6.39 -9.96
C GLN A 61 7.09 5.98 -9.76
N LEU A 62 6.37 6.74 -8.96
CA LEU A 62 4.91 6.66 -8.83
C LEU A 62 4.32 7.99 -9.26
N GLN A 63 3.38 7.95 -10.17
CA GLN A 63 2.63 9.11 -10.64
C GLN A 63 1.14 8.86 -10.51
N GLN A 64 0.36 9.92 -10.35
CA GLN A 64 -1.09 9.90 -10.37
C GLN A 64 -1.60 10.82 -11.46
N LYS A 65 -2.52 10.33 -12.27
CA LYS A 65 -3.21 11.11 -13.29
C LYS A 65 -4.65 10.60 -13.42
N GLU A 66 -5.63 11.52 -13.37
CA GLU A 66 -7.05 11.22 -13.63
C GLU A 66 -7.60 10.03 -12.81
N GLY A 67 -7.23 9.96 -11.53
CA GLY A 67 -7.67 8.88 -10.62
C GLY A 67 -6.86 7.59 -10.70
N GLN A 68 -6.06 7.38 -11.75
CA GLN A 68 -5.20 6.22 -11.89
C GLN A 68 -3.77 6.50 -11.41
N TYR A 69 -3.13 5.46 -10.95
CA TYR A 69 -1.72 5.47 -10.56
C TYR A 69 -0.89 4.65 -11.53
N SER A 70 0.27 5.18 -11.90
CA SER A 70 1.26 4.47 -12.69
C SER A 70 2.56 4.37 -11.90
N VAL A 71 3.02 3.14 -11.66
CA VAL A 71 4.31 2.88 -11.01
C VAL A 71 5.27 2.29 -12.04
N LYS A 72 6.47 2.85 -12.13
CA LYS A 72 7.52 2.42 -13.04
C LYS A 72 8.80 2.13 -12.28
N ALA A 73 9.35 0.95 -12.48
CA ALA A 73 10.65 0.53 -11.94
C ALA A 73 11.62 0.26 -13.10
N GLN A 74 12.80 0.84 -13.02
CA GLN A 74 13.87 0.64 -13.98
C GLN A 74 15.13 0.22 -13.23
N ALA A 75 15.83 -0.75 -13.74
CA ALA A 75 17.15 -1.16 -13.26
C ALA A 75 18.08 -1.34 -14.45
N LYS A 76 19.29 -0.78 -14.37
CA LYS A 76 20.28 -0.85 -15.43
C LYS A 76 21.68 -1.09 -14.87
N ASN A 77 22.47 -1.79 -15.65
CA ASN A 77 23.91 -1.91 -15.49
C ASN A 77 24.55 -2.16 -16.86
N PHE A 78 25.84 -2.50 -16.89
CA PHE A 78 26.57 -2.70 -18.13
C PHE A 78 26.13 -3.92 -18.95
N ILE A 79 25.45 -4.92 -18.34
CA ILE A 79 24.97 -6.13 -19.05
C ILE A 79 23.52 -6.03 -19.50
N GLY A 80 22.77 -5.00 -19.07
CA GLY A 80 21.40 -4.85 -19.52
C GLY A 80 20.51 -3.90 -18.73
N LYS A 81 19.26 -3.86 -19.17
CA LYS A 81 18.20 -3.02 -18.59
C LYS A 81 16.94 -3.84 -18.36
N ILE A 82 16.31 -3.62 -17.21
CA ILE A 82 14.96 -4.11 -16.88
C ILE A 82 14.08 -2.89 -16.68
N THR A 83 12.88 -2.91 -17.27
CA THR A 83 11.83 -1.93 -17.03
C THR A 83 10.56 -2.68 -16.67
N GLU A 84 9.96 -2.32 -15.56
CA GLU A 84 8.65 -2.80 -15.12
C GLU A 84 7.72 -1.58 -15.01
N GLN A 85 6.45 -1.75 -15.36
CA GLN A 85 5.42 -0.73 -15.21
C GLN A 85 4.14 -1.40 -14.74
N GLY A 86 3.48 -0.82 -13.74
CA GLY A 86 2.16 -1.22 -13.26
C GLY A 86 1.22 -0.03 -13.34
N VAL A 87 -0.04 -0.30 -13.70
CA VAL A 87 -1.14 0.67 -13.63
C VAL A 87 -2.20 0.11 -12.70
N PHE A 88 -2.73 0.93 -11.81
CA PHE A 88 -3.72 0.52 -10.83
C PHE A 88 -4.60 1.70 -10.38
N GLU A 89 -5.71 1.36 -9.75
CA GLU A 89 -6.59 2.28 -9.04
C GLU A 89 -6.58 1.96 -7.55
N ILE A 90 -7.07 2.88 -6.73
CA ILE A 90 -7.30 2.67 -5.31
C ILE A 90 -8.80 2.80 -5.07
N SER A 91 -9.42 1.75 -4.54
CA SER A 91 -10.83 1.76 -4.16
C SER A 91 -11.10 2.70 -2.98
N GLU A 92 -12.33 3.05 -2.73
CA GLU A 92 -12.76 3.85 -1.57
C GLU A 92 -12.35 3.20 -0.24
N SER A 93 -12.31 1.88 -0.17
CA SER A 93 -11.82 1.11 0.99
C SER A 93 -10.30 1.09 1.13
N GLY A 94 -9.57 1.73 0.19
CA GLY A 94 -8.11 1.79 0.18
C GLY A 94 -7.45 0.47 -0.20
N HIS A 95 -8.08 -0.29 -1.11
CA HIS A 95 -7.46 -1.45 -1.73
C HIS A 95 -7.02 -1.14 -3.15
N ILE A 96 -5.83 -1.59 -3.49
CA ILE A 96 -5.31 -1.47 -4.85
C ILE A 96 -6.00 -2.46 -5.78
N ILE A 97 -6.41 -1.96 -6.92
CA ILE A 97 -7.03 -2.69 -8.03
C ILE A 97 -6.05 -2.61 -9.20
N PRO A 98 -5.19 -3.61 -9.40
CA PRO A 98 -4.28 -3.65 -10.56
C PRO A 98 -5.07 -3.67 -11.86
N LEU A 99 -4.59 -2.93 -12.87
CA LEU A 99 -5.20 -2.88 -14.20
C LEU A 99 -4.27 -3.50 -15.25
N GLU A 100 -3.00 -3.14 -15.20
CA GLU A 100 -2.00 -3.64 -16.14
C GLU A 100 -0.63 -3.73 -15.47
N TYR A 101 0.13 -4.74 -15.85
CA TYR A 101 1.55 -4.86 -15.52
C TYR A 101 2.32 -5.31 -16.76
N THR A 102 3.43 -4.62 -17.03
CA THR A 102 4.37 -4.99 -18.08
C THR A 102 5.79 -5.06 -17.52
N LYS A 103 6.55 -6.02 -18.05
CA LYS A 103 7.97 -6.16 -17.79
C LYS A 103 8.71 -6.33 -19.09
N ARG A 104 9.78 -5.58 -19.28
CA ARG A 104 10.70 -5.69 -20.42
C ARG A 104 12.11 -5.82 -19.90
N GLN A 105 12.79 -6.86 -20.33
CA GLN A 105 14.19 -7.10 -20.00
C GLN A 105 14.98 -7.18 -21.31
N LYS A 106 16.01 -6.33 -21.42
CA LYS A 106 16.98 -6.34 -22.52
C LYS A 106 18.34 -6.63 -21.94
N THR A 107 18.98 -7.71 -22.37
CA THR A 107 20.32 -8.10 -21.93
C THR A 107 21.12 -8.61 -23.11
N MET A 108 22.42 -8.75 -22.93
CA MET A 108 23.31 -9.40 -23.93
C MET A 108 22.86 -10.83 -24.25
N LEU A 109 22.18 -11.54 -23.33
CA LEU A 109 21.67 -12.90 -23.49
C LEU A 109 20.27 -12.95 -24.12
N GLY A 110 19.72 -11.80 -24.53
CA GLY A 110 18.43 -11.71 -25.23
C GLY A 110 17.38 -10.89 -24.52
N ASN A 111 16.23 -10.75 -25.19
CA ASN A 111 15.12 -9.95 -24.73
C ASN A 111 14.01 -10.85 -24.18
N ARG A 112 13.41 -10.40 -23.07
CA ARG A 112 12.22 -11.02 -22.46
C ARG A 112 11.17 -9.96 -22.17
N SER A 113 9.91 -10.32 -22.35
CA SER A 113 8.77 -9.48 -21.99
C SER A 113 7.73 -10.31 -21.26
N GLU A 114 6.98 -9.67 -20.38
CA GLU A 114 5.80 -10.20 -19.70
C GLU A 114 4.75 -9.12 -19.69
N THR A 115 3.49 -9.47 -19.94
CA THR A 115 2.33 -8.59 -19.83
C THR A 115 1.25 -9.30 -19.04
N GLN A 116 0.59 -8.57 -18.16
CA GLN A 116 -0.58 -8.99 -17.40
C GLN A 116 -1.63 -7.90 -17.57
N ILE A 117 -2.84 -8.28 -18.02
CA ILE A 117 -3.99 -7.39 -18.15
C ILE A 117 -5.09 -7.95 -17.26
N PHE A 118 -5.54 -7.16 -16.29
CA PHE A 118 -6.56 -7.53 -15.32
C PHE A 118 -7.94 -7.09 -15.84
N ASP A 119 -8.79 -8.04 -16.15
CA ASP A 119 -10.19 -7.84 -16.52
C ASP A 119 -11.08 -8.21 -15.33
N TRP A 120 -11.37 -7.23 -14.48
CA TRP A 120 -12.15 -7.41 -13.26
C TRP A 120 -13.61 -7.78 -13.54
N PRO A 121 -14.32 -7.20 -14.53
CA PRO A 121 -15.67 -7.63 -14.92
C PRO A 121 -15.76 -9.10 -15.25
N SER A 122 -14.82 -9.62 -16.03
CA SER A 122 -14.78 -11.05 -16.39
C SER A 122 -14.06 -11.93 -15.37
N LYS A 123 -13.52 -11.33 -14.29
CA LYS A 123 -12.70 -11.99 -13.26
C LYS A 123 -11.57 -12.81 -13.86
N SER A 124 -10.93 -12.28 -14.87
CA SER A 124 -9.84 -12.96 -15.59
C SER A 124 -8.63 -12.07 -15.78
N LEU A 125 -7.45 -12.67 -15.81
CA LEU A 125 -6.19 -12.02 -16.15
C LEU A 125 -5.66 -12.65 -17.42
N LEU A 126 -5.37 -11.83 -18.42
CA LEU A 126 -4.60 -12.24 -19.57
C LEU A 126 -3.12 -12.14 -19.23
N HIS A 127 -2.45 -13.30 -19.19
CA HIS A 127 -0.99 -13.38 -19.06
C HIS A 127 -0.38 -13.70 -20.43
N LYS A 128 0.70 -12.99 -20.75
CA LYS A 128 1.49 -13.23 -21.96
C LYS A 128 2.96 -13.01 -21.66
N ASP A 129 3.77 -14.00 -21.97
CA ASP A 129 5.22 -13.87 -22.02
C ASP A 129 5.79 -14.42 -23.34
N LYS A 130 7.12 -14.56 -23.45
CA LYS A 130 7.76 -15.07 -24.67
C LYS A 130 7.36 -16.53 -25.01
N LYS A 131 6.97 -17.32 -24.01
CA LYS A 131 6.74 -18.76 -24.14
C LYS A 131 5.28 -19.15 -24.01
N THR A 132 4.53 -18.42 -23.20
CA THR A 132 3.17 -18.77 -22.80
C THR A 132 2.22 -17.58 -22.93
N GLN A 133 0.99 -17.88 -23.30
CA GLN A 133 -0.12 -16.96 -23.24
C GLN A 133 -1.35 -17.73 -22.73
N GLY A 134 -2.11 -17.13 -21.84
CA GLY A 134 -3.30 -17.75 -21.29
C GLY A 134 -4.14 -16.80 -20.45
N LYS A 135 -5.35 -17.23 -20.12
CA LYS A 135 -6.21 -16.57 -19.15
C LYS A 135 -6.15 -17.32 -17.84
N VAL A 136 -6.08 -16.58 -16.75
CA VAL A 136 -6.06 -17.10 -15.37
C VAL A 136 -7.22 -16.46 -14.63
N PRO A 137 -8.04 -17.22 -13.88
CA PRO A 137 -9.07 -16.64 -13.05
C PRO A 137 -8.44 -15.80 -11.94
N ILE A 138 -9.05 -14.63 -11.64
CA ILE A 138 -8.59 -13.74 -10.60
C ILE A 138 -9.70 -13.37 -9.62
N SER A 139 -9.28 -12.97 -8.43
CA SER A 139 -10.15 -12.51 -7.35
C SER A 139 -9.57 -11.22 -6.72
N PRO A 140 -10.39 -10.40 -6.09
CA PRO A 140 -9.90 -9.23 -5.34
C PRO A 140 -8.78 -9.61 -4.35
N GLY A 141 -7.82 -8.72 -4.14
CA GLY A 141 -6.66 -8.98 -3.29
C GLY A 141 -5.51 -9.74 -3.97
N GLN A 142 -5.56 -9.85 -5.28
CA GLN A 142 -4.47 -10.38 -6.09
C GLN A 142 -3.75 -9.25 -6.81
N PHE A 143 -2.42 -9.30 -6.80
CA PHE A 143 -1.56 -8.19 -7.20
C PHE A 143 -0.52 -8.63 -8.22
N ASP A 144 -0.10 -7.69 -9.05
CA ASP A 144 1.20 -7.75 -9.69
C ASP A 144 2.32 -7.32 -8.71
N ARG A 145 3.57 -7.45 -9.14
CA ARG A 145 4.73 -7.19 -8.30
C ARG A 145 4.86 -5.74 -7.84
N LEU A 146 4.45 -4.77 -8.65
CA LEU A 146 4.60 -3.36 -8.34
C LEU A 146 3.42 -2.85 -7.50
N SER A 147 2.21 -3.25 -7.83
CA SER A 147 1.00 -2.91 -7.09
C SER A 147 1.01 -3.52 -5.68
N LEU A 148 1.59 -4.71 -5.48
CA LEU A 148 1.76 -5.30 -4.16
C LEU A 148 2.56 -4.39 -3.22
N THR A 149 3.65 -3.80 -3.67
CA THR A 149 4.45 -2.89 -2.83
C THR A 149 3.65 -1.65 -2.42
N GLN A 150 2.80 -1.16 -3.31
CA GLN A 150 1.95 -0.01 -2.98
C GLN A 150 0.83 -0.39 -2.00
N GLN A 151 0.26 -1.61 -2.12
CA GLN A 151 -0.69 -2.12 -1.13
C GLN A 151 -0.06 -2.24 0.25
N MET A 152 1.19 -2.71 0.34
CA MET A 152 1.91 -2.76 1.62
C MET A 152 2.04 -1.38 2.26
N ARG A 153 2.32 -0.32 1.49
CA ARG A 153 2.37 1.06 2.00
C ARG A 153 1.04 1.49 2.60
N LEU A 154 -0.07 1.23 1.91
CA LEU A 154 -1.43 1.52 2.39
C LEU A 154 -1.77 0.76 3.67
N ASP A 155 -1.43 -0.51 3.73
CA ASP A 155 -1.74 -1.35 4.88
C ASP A 155 -0.88 -0.99 6.10
N LEU A 156 0.38 -0.61 5.88
CA LEU A 156 1.26 -0.07 6.93
C LEU A 156 0.72 1.26 7.47
N ALA A 157 0.24 2.15 6.60
CA ALA A 157 -0.38 3.42 7.00
C ALA A 157 -1.65 3.21 7.85
N LYS A 158 -2.37 2.11 7.62
CA LYS A 158 -3.51 1.66 8.45
C LYS A 158 -3.09 0.99 9.76
N GLY A 159 -1.79 0.82 10.02
CA GLY A 159 -1.25 0.18 11.23
C GLY A 159 -1.26 -1.34 11.20
N SER A 160 -1.44 -1.95 10.04
CA SER A 160 -1.40 -3.42 9.91
C SER A 160 -0.03 -4.00 10.31
N LYS A 161 -0.03 -5.12 11.00
CA LYS A 161 1.19 -5.78 11.50
C LYS A 161 1.49 -7.10 10.79
N LYS A 162 0.48 -7.73 10.18
CA LYS A 162 0.60 -8.99 9.43
C LYS A 162 -0.16 -8.88 8.13
N PHE A 163 0.41 -9.41 7.07
CA PHE A 163 -0.12 -9.31 5.71
C PHE A 163 -0.10 -10.66 5.01
N ASN A 164 -1.18 -10.95 4.30
CA ASN A 164 -1.29 -12.11 3.42
C ASN A 164 -1.65 -11.61 2.02
N TYR A 165 -0.76 -11.79 1.08
CA TYR A 165 -0.96 -11.33 -0.28
C TYR A 165 -0.84 -12.48 -1.28
N THR A 166 -1.63 -12.40 -2.32
CA THR A 166 -1.51 -13.28 -3.49
C THR A 166 -0.89 -12.50 -4.65
N LEU A 167 0.32 -12.87 -5.01
CA LEU A 167 1.05 -12.29 -6.14
C LEU A 167 0.85 -13.14 -7.38
N ILE A 168 0.51 -12.51 -8.50
CA ILE A 168 0.49 -13.17 -9.81
C ILE A 168 1.88 -13.03 -10.42
N ARG A 169 2.51 -14.15 -10.71
CA ARG A 169 3.84 -14.21 -11.32
C ARG A 169 3.87 -15.26 -12.42
N LYS A 170 4.13 -14.86 -13.66
CA LYS A 170 4.14 -15.73 -14.83
C LYS A 170 2.86 -16.54 -14.99
N GLY A 171 1.70 -15.94 -14.76
CA GLY A 171 0.41 -16.60 -14.79
C GLY A 171 0.10 -17.56 -13.62
N GLU A 172 0.99 -17.66 -12.61
CA GLU A 172 0.79 -18.48 -11.41
C GLU A 172 0.46 -17.61 -10.20
N LEU A 173 -0.45 -18.08 -9.36
CA LEU A 173 -0.79 -17.47 -8.07
C LEU A 173 0.20 -17.94 -7.00
N LYS A 174 0.86 -17.00 -6.32
CA LYS A 174 1.80 -17.27 -5.23
C LYS A 174 1.40 -16.49 -3.99
N GLN A 175 1.20 -17.20 -2.89
CA GLN A 175 0.90 -16.57 -1.61
C GLN A 175 2.18 -16.19 -0.89
N TYR A 176 2.19 -14.97 -0.34
CA TYR A 176 3.26 -14.44 0.48
C TYR A 176 2.70 -13.89 1.78
N GLN A 177 3.37 -14.20 2.86
CA GLN A 177 3.06 -13.68 4.18
C GLN A 177 4.18 -12.75 4.63
N TYR A 178 3.80 -11.62 5.21
CA TYR A 178 4.73 -10.65 5.76
C TYR A 178 4.31 -10.29 7.18
N GLN A 179 5.29 -9.88 7.97
CA GLN A 179 5.04 -9.35 9.31
C GLN A 179 5.93 -8.15 9.59
N VAL A 180 5.39 -7.20 10.34
CA VAL A 180 6.17 -6.14 10.96
C VAL A 180 6.99 -6.76 12.09
N VAL A 181 8.30 -6.51 12.09
CA VAL A 181 9.22 -7.03 13.11
C VAL A 181 9.46 -5.99 14.18
N THR A 182 9.91 -4.80 13.79
CA THR A 182 10.27 -3.72 14.71
C THR A 182 10.33 -2.37 14.00
N THR A 183 10.36 -1.31 14.77
CA THR A 183 10.80 0.01 14.33
C THR A 183 12.26 0.20 14.74
N GLU A 184 13.08 0.73 13.85
CA GLU A 184 14.48 0.99 14.12
C GLU A 184 14.99 2.18 13.29
N ILE A 185 16.06 2.81 13.76
CA ILE A 185 16.79 3.80 12.98
C ILE A 185 17.81 3.04 12.13
N ILE A 186 17.78 3.27 10.83
CA ILE A 186 18.79 2.71 9.93
C ILE A 186 19.64 3.82 9.33
N ASN A 187 20.96 3.58 9.28
CA ASN A 187 21.90 4.44 8.56
C ASN A 187 22.02 3.97 7.12
N ILE A 188 21.63 4.80 6.17
CA ILE A 188 21.75 4.55 4.75
C ILE A 188 22.25 5.79 4.01
N GLY A 189 23.25 5.60 3.16
CA GLY A 189 23.76 6.64 2.29
C GLY A 189 24.06 7.95 3.00
N LYS A 190 23.09 8.86 3.03
CA LYS A 190 23.24 10.25 3.50
C LYS A 190 22.91 10.49 4.98
N GLY A 191 22.51 9.46 5.71
CA GLY A 191 22.23 9.60 7.15
C GLY A 191 21.23 8.60 7.73
N ASP A 192 20.65 8.98 8.83
CA ASP A 192 19.77 8.15 9.64
C ASP A 192 18.30 8.36 9.29
N TYR A 193 17.52 7.29 9.26
CA TYR A 193 16.09 7.31 8.92
C TYR A 193 15.30 6.47 9.92
N ASN A 194 14.16 6.97 10.37
CA ASN A 194 13.17 6.17 11.09
C ASN A 194 12.56 5.14 10.14
N SER A 195 12.63 3.89 10.50
CA SER A 195 12.16 2.82 9.64
C SER A 195 11.32 1.78 10.37
N LEU A 196 10.47 1.11 9.59
CA LEU A 196 9.70 -0.05 9.98
C LEU A 196 10.23 -1.26 9.22
N LEU A 197 10.78 -2.23 9.94
CA LEU A 197 11.24 -3.49 9.36
C LEU A 197 10.06 -4.45 9.15
N VAL A 198 9.90 -4.88 7.92
CA VAL A 198 8.94 -5.93 7.52
C VAL A 198 9.73 -7.12 6.98
N GLU A 199 9.43 -8.32 7.48
CA GLU A 199 10.00 -9.57 6.98
C GLU A 199 8.93 -10.40 6.27
N ARG A 200 9.34 -11.04 5.16
CA ARG A 200 8.54 -12.08 4.54
C ARG A 200 8.75 -13.39 5.28
N LEU A 201 7.64 -14.01 5.67
CA LEU A 201 7.66 -15.35 6.27
C LEU A 201 7.89 -16.38 5.17
N GLU A 202 9.03 -17.01 5.20
CA GLU A 202 9.43 -18.02 4.22
C GLU A 202 9.25 -19.42 4.84
N LYS A 203 8.78 -20.34 4.02
CA LYS A 203 8.74 -21.77 4.41
C LYS A 203 10.13 -22.39 4.47
N ASP A 204 11.05 -21.83 3.69
CA ASP A 204 12.44 -22.26 3.60
C ASP A 204 13.32 -21.30 4.41
N SER A 205 14.02 -21.83 5.42
CA SER A 205 14.92 -21.06 6.28
C SER A 205 16.12 -20.44 5.55
N ILE A 206 16.46 -20.95 4.36
CA ILE A 206 17.56 -20.47 3.54
C ILE A 206 17.22 -19.17 2.80
N LYS A 207 15.92 -18.88 2.66
CA LYS A 207 15.43 -17.68 2.01
C LYS A 207 14.89 -16.69 3.01
N LYS A 208 15.35 -15.45 2.94
CA LYS A 208 14.90 -14.38 3.82
C LYS A 208 14.75 -13.08 3.03
N THR A 209 13.63 -12.40 3.18
CA THR A 209 13.39 -11.08 2.58
C THR A 209 13.06 -10.09 3.67
N ARG A 210 13.80 -9.00 3.73
CA ARG A 210 13.63 -7.89 4.66
C ARG A 210 13.41 -6.60 3.89
N ILE A 211 12.45 -5.79 4.33
CA ILE A 211 12.11 -4.50 3.71
C ILE A 211 11.99 -3.47 4.83
N TRP A 212 12.73 -2.38 4.71
CA TRP A 212 12.64 -1.22 5.60
C TRP A 212 11.84 -0.13 4.91
N PHE A 213 10.73 0.24 5.53
CA PHE A 213 9.85 1.30 5.07
C PHE A 213 10.09 2.57 5.90
N ALA A 214 10.10 3.73 5.26
CA ALA A 214 10.28 5.02 5.92
C ALA A 214 9.02 5.41 6.72
N LEU A 215 9.13 5.61 8.02
CA LEU A 215 8.00 6.04 8.85
C LEU A 215 7.60 7.49 8.57
N ASP A 216 8.56 8.35 8.28
CA ASP A 216 8.32 9.79 8.10
C ASP A 216 8.02 10.17 6.64
N TRP A 217 8.04 9.20 5.72
CA TRP A 217 7.97 9.43 4.27
C TRP A 217 6.99 8.48 3.58
N ASP A 218 5.74 8.44 4.05
CA ASP A 218 4.62 7.67 3.46
C ASP A 218 5.00 6.22 3.13
N TYR A 219 5.77 5.60 4.01
CA TYR A 219 6.23 4.22 3.89
C TYR A 219 6.91 3.88 2.55
N VAL A 220 7.64 4.82 1.95
CA VAL A 220 8.50 4.46 0.81
C VAL A 220 9.58 3.48 1.28
N VAL A 221 10.04 2.63 0.36
CA VAL A 221 11.08 1.66 0.68
C VAL A 221 12.42 2.37 0.81
N LEU A 222 13.06 2.27 1.97
CA LEU A 222 14.41 2.76 2.22
C LEU A 222 15.47 1.73 1.85
N LYS A 223 15.21 0.47 2.20
CA LYS A 223 16.16 -0.62 1.99
C LYS A 223 15.40 -1.93 1.78
N MET A 224 15.92 -2.79 0.93
CA MET A 224 15.47 -4.16 0.78
C MET A 224 16.65 -5.11 0.71
N GLU A 225 16.57 -6.22 1.44
CA GLU A 225 17.55 -7.31 1.40
C GLU A 225 16.84 -8.62 1.09
N THR A 226 17.42 -9.41 0.21
CA THR A 226 16.99 -10.78 -0.04
C THR A 226 18.19 -11.69 0.06
N PHE A 227 18.09 -12.66 0.94
CA PHE A 227 19.05 -13.76 1.07
C PHE A 227 18.43 -14.97 0.39
N GLU A 228 19.20 -15.65 -0.45
CA GLU A 228 18.80 -16.89 -1.10
C GLU A 228 20.05 -17.76 -1.30
N LYS A 229 20.12 -18.88 -0.59
CA LYS A 229 21.32 -19.72 -0.52
C LYS A 229 22.55 -18.88 -0.14
N ASN A 230 23.57 -18.83 -0.99
CA ASN A 230 24.81 -18.07 -0.78
C ASN A 230 24.80 -16.69 -1.44
N SER A 231 23.65 -16.20 -1.89
CA SER A 231 23.52 -14.91 -2.57
C SER A 231 22.75 -13.92 -1.72
N LYS A 232 23.33 -12.74 -1.53
CA LYS A 232 22.67 -11.57 -0.95
C LYS A 232 22.40 -10.57 -2.07
N LYS A 233 21.17 -10.06 -2.11
CA LYS A 233 20.76 -8.95 -2.97
C LYS A 233 20.33 -7.81 -2.06
N THR A 234 20.88 -6.63 -2.29
CA THR A 234 20.59 -5.45 -1.50
C THR A 234 20.17 -4.31 -2.42
N MET A 235 19.18 -3.55 -2.01
CA MET A 235 18.77 -2.30 -2.65
C MET A 235 18.61 -1.26 -1.55
N VAL A 236 19.24 -0.09 -1.72
CA VAL A 236 19.27 1.00 -0.73
C VAL A 236 18.92 2.31 -1.40
N LEU A 237 18.05 3.10 -0.79
CA LEU A 237 17.71 4.43 -1.26
C LEU A 237 18.96 5.32 -1.23
N ASP A 238 19.29 5.91 -2.36
CA ASP A 238 20.36 6.89 -2.50
C ASP A 238 19.80 8.32 -2.38
N GLN A 239 18.75 8.61 -3.13
CA GLN A 239 18.04 9.89 -3.09
C GLN A 239 16.63 9.74 -3.63
N GLY A 240 15.77 10.72 -3.34
CA GLY A 240 14.43 10.72 -3.89
C GLY A 240 13.59 11.89 -3.45
N THR A 241 12.42 11.98 -4.07
CA THR A 241 11.38 12.94 -3.71
C THR A 241 10.07 12.23 -3.43
N LEU A 242 9.31 12.76 -2.49
CA LEU A 242 7.93 12.39 -2.21
C LEU A 242 7.07 13.64 -2.38
N ASN A 243 6.10 13.59 -3.26
CA ASN A 243 5.25 14.73 -3.62
C ASN A 243 6.06 16.01 -3.91
N GLY A 244 7.19 15.86 -4.63
CA GLY A 244 8.11 16.95 -4.98
C GLY A 244 9.09 17.37 -3.87
N ASN A 245 8.91 16.94 -2.64
CA ASN A 245 9.82 17.26 -1.51
C ASN A 245 10.93 16.22 -1.40
N SER A 246 12.18 16.69 -1.24
CA SER A 246 13.32 15.80 -1.05
C SER A 246 13.19 14.96 0.22
N ILE A 247 13.43 13.65 0.11
CA ILE A 247 13.50 12.74 1.24
C ILE A 247 14.84 12.97 1.96
N LEU A 248 14.75 13.47 3.18
CA LEU A 248 15.92 13.84 3.98
C LEU A 248 16.07 12.90 5.18
N PRO A 249 17.32 12.66 5.64
CA PRO A 249 17.58 11.96 6.88
C PRO A 249 17.13 12.77 8.10
N LEU A 250 17.11 12.13 9.25
CA LEU A 250 16.87 12.79 10.53
C LEU A 250 17.90 13.91 10.73
N LYS A 251 17.41 15.05 11.22
CA LYS A 251 18.32 16.12 11.64
C LYS A 251 19.09 15.65 12.88
N LYS A 252 20.40 15.81 12.83
CA LYS A 252 21.27 15.59 13.98
C LYS A 252 21.08 16.67 15.01
#